data_a23cf2842855225206d82fde17407bfe
#
_entry.id   a23cf2842855225206d82fde17407bfe
#
_cell.length_a   1.000
_cell.length_b   1.000
_cell.length_c   1.000
_cell.angle_alpha   90.00
_cell.angle_beta   90.00
_cell.angle_gamma   90.00
#
_symmetry.space_group_name_H-M   'P 1'
#
loop_
_entity.id
_entity.type
_entity.pdbx_description
1 polymer ?
#
loop_
_entity_poly.entity_id
_entity_poly.type
_entity_poly.pdbx_seq_one_letter_code
_entity_poly.pdbx_strand_id
1 'polypeptide(L)'
;MMKNRLRPIMLVGTGSDVGKSVLATALCRIFKQEGYSPAPFRAQNMALNSYATPDGLEIGRAQAVQAEAAGVPCETDMNPLLLKPNSEHTTQVVLNGRPVGNRSAYDYFR
;
A
#
# COMPACT_ATOMS: atom_id res chain seq x y z
N MET A 1 27.89 8.63 -9.16
CA MET A 1 27.21 8.54 -9.43
C MET A 1 26.21 8.29 -9.55
N MET A 2 25.69 8.23 -9.83
CA MET A 2 24.78 8.02 -9.99
C MET A 2 23.93 8.26 -10.04
N LYS A 3 23.43 8.34 -10.34
CA LYS A 3 22.64 8.59 -10.36
C LYS A 3 21.52 8.24 -10.11
N ASN A 4 21.22 8.71 -9.77
CA ASN A 4 20.07 8.27 -9.05
C ASN A 4 18.83 8.71 -9.72
N ARG A 5 18.51 8.05 -10.77
CA ARG A 5 17.27 8.28 -11.43
C ARG A 5 16.22 7.42 -10.78
N LEU A 6 15.11 8.04 -10.42
CA LEU A 6 13.94 7.27 -10.04
C LEU A 6 13.41 6.54 -11.25
N ARG A 7 13.24 5.25 -11.12
CA ARG A 7 12.70 4.42 -12.18
C ARG A 7 11.55 3.62 -11.66
N PRO A 8 10.39 4.25 -11.53
CA PRO A 8 9.23 3.52 -11.02
C PRO A 8 8.78 2.46 -12.01
N ILE A 9 8.31 1.34 -11.46
CA ILE A 9 7.71 0.26 -12.21
C ILE A 9 6.28 0.12 -11.73
N MET A 10 5.34 0.15 -12.66
CA MET A 10 3.94 0.04 -12.30
C MET A 10 3.42 -1.33 -12.76
N LEU A 11 2.80 -2.04 -11.83
CA LEU A 11 2.15 -3.31 -12.13
C LEU A 11 0.67 -3.07 -12.32
N VAL A 12 0.15 -3.49 -13.45
CA VAL A 12 -1.27 -3.34 -13.74
C VAL A 12 -1.84 -4.71 -14.08
N GLY A 13 -3.16 -4.84 -13.87
CA GLY A 13 -3.85 -6.07 -14.18
C GLY A 13 -5.28 -5.79 -14.57
N THR A 14 -5.93 -6.78 -15.16
CA THR A 14 -7.29 -6.64 -15.62
C THR A 14 -8.31 -7.05 -14.56
N GLY A 15 -7.86 -7.50 -13.41
CA GLY A 15 -8.73 -7.89 -12.31
C GLY A 15 -8.17 -7.43 -10.98
N SER A 16 -9.00 -7.51 -9.94
CA SER A 16 -8.64 -7.08 -8.61
C SER A 16 -8.24 -8.29 -7.76
N ASP A 17 -7.27 -9.03 -8.21
CA ASP A 17 -6.86 -10.22 -7.49
C ASP A 17 -5.51 -10.00 -6.81
N VAL A 18 -5.06 -11.04 -6.12
CA VAL A 18 -3.85 -10.99 -5.32
C VAL A 18 -2.58 -11.14 -6.14
N GLY A 19 -2.69 -11.45 -7.42
CA GLY A 19 -1.51 -11.71 -8.25
C GLY A 19 -0.58 -10.52 -8.33
N LYS A 20 -1.11 -9.31 -8.45
CA LYS A 20 -0.29 -8.11 -8.52
C LYS A 20 0.47 -7.88 -7.22
N SER A 21 -0.19 -8.07 -6.08
CA SER A 21 0.45 -7.87 -4.78
C SER A 21 1.57 -8.87 -4.55
N VAL A 22 1.35 -10.13 -4.92
CA VAL A 22 2.38 -11.16 -4.80
C VAL A 22 3.57 -10.82 -5.70
N LEU A 23 3.30 -10.41 -6.92
CA LEU A 23 4.36 -10.06 -7.85
C LEU A 23 5.15 -8.83 -7.36
N ALA A 24 4.44 -7.82 -6.84
CA ALA A 24 5.11 -6.64 -6.31
C ALA A 24 6.00 -7.00 -5.13
N THR A 25 5.55 -7.90 -4.26
CA THR A 25 6.34 -8.37 -3.13
C THR A 25 7.62 -9.06 -3.63
N ALA A 26 7.47 -9.94 -4.62
CA ALA A 26 8.60 -10.65 -5.18
C ALA A 26 9.60 -9.70 -5.83
N LEU A 27 9.12 -8.70 -6.56
CA LEU A 27 10.00 -7.74 -7.20
C LEU A 27 10.73 -6.88 -6.18
N CYS A 28 10.06 -6.48 -5.09
CA CYS A 28 10.73 -5.76 -4.01
C CYS A 28 11.89 -6.59 -3.46
N ARG A 29 11.67 -7.88 -3.25
CA ARG A 29 12.72 -8.74 -2.73
C ARG A 29 13.86 -8.93 -3.73
N ILE A 30 13.52 -9.17 -4.98
CA ILE A 30 14.51 -9.38 -6.03
C ILE A 30 15.39 -8.13 -6.19
N PHE A 31 14.77 -6.97 -6.28
CA PHE A 31 15.53 -5.72 -6.44
C PHE A 31 16.39 -5.45 -5.22
N LYS A 32 15.88 -5.75 -4.03
CA LYS A 32 16.68 -5.59 -2.82
C LYS A 32 17.92 -6.49 -2.87
N GLN A 33 17.75 -7.73 -3.28
CA GLN A 33 18.87 -8.66 -3.37
C GLN A 33 19.87 -8.26 -4.46
N GLU A 34 19.42 -7.56 -5.48
CA GLU A 34 20.29 -7.08 -6.54
C GLU A 34 20.98 -5.77 -6.19
N GLY A 35 20.79 -5.25 -4.99
CA GLY A 35 21.48 -4.06 -4.54
C GLY A 35 20.74 -2.76 -4.76
N TYR A 36 19.51 -2.80 -5.24
CA TYR A 36 18.70 -1.60 -5.36
C TYR A 36 18.02 -1.27 -4.04
N SER A 37 17.41 -0.11 -3.99
CA SER A 37 16.66 0.34 -2.82
C SER A 37 15.20 0.51 -3.21
N PRO A 38 14.45 -0.59 -3.36
CA PRO A 38 13.06 -0.50 -3.76
C PRO A 38 12.18 -0.04 -2.62
N ALA A 39 11.02 0.50 -2.96
CA ALA A 39 9.96 0.79 -2.01
C ALA A 39 8.64 0.57 -2.71
N PRO A 40 7.64 -0.01 -2.02
CA PRO A 40 6.33 -0.20 -2.61
C PRO A 40 5.51 1.09 -2.54
N PHE A 41 4.53 1.19 -3.42
CA PHE A 41 3.60 2.30 -3.39
C PHE A 41 2.27 1.86 -3.99
N ARG A 42 1.20 2.18 -3.31
CA ARG A 42 -0.16 2.02 -3.82
C ARG A 42 -0.98 3.19 -3.32
N ALA A 43 -1.36 4.06 -4.24
CA ALA A 43 -2.04 5.31 -3.88
C ALA A 43 -3.32 5.06 -3.10
N GLN A 44 -4.12 4.11 -3.53
CA GLN A 44 -5.39 3.79 -2.90
C GLN A 44 -5.49 2.28 -2.74
N ASN A 45 -5.78 1.83 -1.55
CA ASN A 45 -5.97 0.41 -1.27
C ASN A 45 -7.28 0.20 -0.54
N MET A 46 -7.90 -0.93 -0.76
CA MET A 46 -9.10 -1.33 -0.05
C MET A 46 -8.78 -2.63 0.67
N ALA A 47 -8.90 -2.65 1.98
CA ALA A 47 -8.53 -3.81 2.76
C ALA A 47 -9.37 -3.89 4.01
N LEU A 48 -9.71 -5.11 4.42
CA LEU A 48 -10.44 -5.33 5.66
C LEU A 48 -9.57 -5.06 6.88
N ASN A 49 -8.27 -5.32 6.75
CA ASN A 49 -7.34 -5.19 7.85
C ASN A 49 -6.23 -4.21 7.49
N SER A 50 -5.80 -3.47 8.47
CA SER A 50 -4.65 -2.59 8.33
C SER A 50 -3.47 -3.16 9.11
N TYR A 51 -2.32 -2.53 8.95
CA TYR A 51 -1.10 -2.87 9.64
C TYR A 51 -0.53 -1.59 10.24
N ALA A 52 0.00 -1.69 11.46
CA ALA A 52 0.54 -0.52 12.13
C ALA A 52 1.96 -0.23 11.66
N THR A 53 2.21 1.02 11.30
CA THR A 53 3.58 1.46 11.00
C THR A 53 4.37 1.60 12.30
N PRO A 54 5.70 1.73 12.24
CA PRO A 54 6.49 1.92 13.47
C PRO A 54 6.05 3.11 14.31
N ASP A 55 5.50 4.15 13.70
CA ASP A 55 5.01 5.32 14.44
C ASP A 55 3.52 5.22 14.80
N GLY A 56 2.92 4.02 14.67
CA GLY A 56 1.56 3.78 15.14
C GLY A 56 0.46 4.22 14.21
N LEU A 57 0.77 4.46 12.96
CA LEU A 57 -0.22 4.83 11.95
C LEU A 57 -0.64 3.58 11.17
N GLU A 58 -1.59 3.72 10.25
CA GLU A 58 -2.15 2.57 9.54
C GLU A 58 -1.80 2.58 8.07
N ILE A 59 -1.45 1.42 7.53
CA ILE A 59 -1.32 1.22 6.08
C ILE A 59 -1.96 -0.11 5.72
N GLY A 60 -2.14 -0.34 4.43
CA GLY A 60 -2.60 -1.64 3.96
C GLY A 60 -1.59 -2.72 4.26
N ARG A 61 -2.09 -3.91 4.64
CA ARG A 61 -1.21 -5.01 4.99
C ARG A 61 -0.30 -5.42 3.83
N ALA A 62 -0.82 -5.33 2.61
CA ALA A 62 0.00 -5.69 1.44
C ALA A 62 1.24 -4.82 1.34
N GLN A 63 1.11 -3.52 1.63
CA GLN A 63 2.26 -2.62 1.58
C GLN A 63 3.24 -2.89 2.71
N ALA A 64 2.75 -3.32 3.87
CA ALA A 64 3.65 -3.71 4.96
C ALA A 64 4.49 -4.92 4.58
N VAL A 65 3.86 -5.92 3.94
CA VAL A 65 4.58 -7.11 3.47
C VAL A 65 5.60 -6.74 2.40
N GLN A 66 5.22 -5.85 1.49
CA GLN A 66 6.13 -5.41 0.42
C GLN A 66 7.29 -4.59 0.98
N ALA A 67 7.03 -3.76 1.98
CA ALA A 67 8.10 -3.00 2.63
C ALA A 67 9.10 -3.94 3.31
N GLU A 68 8.59 -4.97 3.97
CA GLU A 68 9.46 -5.98 4.59
C GLU A 68 10.32 -6.66 3.53
N ALA A 69 9.73 -7.05 2.40
CA ALA A 69 10.48 -7.66 1.31
C ALA A 69 11.54 -6.72 0.75
N ALA A 70 11.23 -5.42 0.72
CA ALA A 70 12.17 -4.41 0.25
C ALA A 70 13.23 -4.06 1.29
N GLY A 71 13.08 -4.53 2.53
CA GLY A 71 14.05 -4.26 3.57
C GLY A 71 13.96 -2.85 4.14
N VAL A 72 12.77 -2.22 4.07
CA VAL A 72 12.58 -0.86 4.58
C VAL A 72 11.41 -0.85 5.57
N PRO A 73 11.41 0.07 6.53
CA PRO A 73 10.25 0.19 7.41
C PRO A 73 9.05 0.68 6.62
N CYS A 74 7.86 0.23 6.99
CA CYS A 74 6.66 0.68 6.30
C CYS A 74 6.30 2.10 6.75
N GLU A 75 5.82 2.88 5.79
CA GLU A 75 5.48 4.27 6.02
C GLU A 75 4.16 4.58 5.33
N THR A 76 3.44 5.54 5.86
CA THR A 76 2.11 5.89 5.32
C THR A 76 2.17 6.41 3.90
N ASP A 77 3.30 6.97 3.48
CA ASP A 77 3.47 7.41 2.10
C ASP A 77 3.38 6.26 1.10
N MET A 78 3.59 5.03 1.55
CA MET A 78 3.46 3.86 0.69
C MET A 78 2.01 3.53 0.38
N ASN A 79 1.08 4.03 1.18
CA ASN A 79 -0.35 3.80 0.99
C ASN A 79 -1.12 4.96 1.61
N PRO A 80 -1.15 6.12 0.95
CA PRO A 80 -1.75 7.30 1.57
C PRO A 80 -3.26 7.21 1.76
N LEU A 81 -3.96 6.45 0.93
CA LEU A 81 -5.41 6.31 1.07
C LEU A 81 -5.77 4.85 1.26
N LEU A 82 -6.28 4.51 2.44
CA LEU A 82 -6.72 3.17 2.76
C LEU A 82 -8.21 3.20 3.07
N LEU A 83 -8.96 2.35 2.40
CA LEU A 83 -10.39 2.22 2.59
C LEU A 83 -10.66 0.89 3.27
N LYS A 84 -11.36 0.94 4.41
CA LYS A 84 -11.71 -0.25 5.18
C LYS A 84 -13.22 -0.41 5.20
N PRO A 85 -13.79 -1.24 4.31
CA PRO A 85 -15.23 -1.47 4.32
C PRO A 85 -15.66 -2.13 5.61
N ASN A 86 -16.83 -1.77 6.11
CA ASN A 86 -17.41 -2.40 7.28
C ASN A 86 -18.75 -3.04 6.94
N SER A 87 -19.36 -3.68 7.93
CA SER A 87 -20.59 -4.48 7.70
C SER A 87 -21.83 -3.62 7.51
N GLU A 88 -21.74 -2.32 7.64
CA GLU A 88 -22.90 -1.44 7.55
C GLU A 88 -22.96 -0.69 6.22
N HIS A 89 -22.32 -1.23 5.20
CA HIS A 89 -22.25 -0.61 3.87
C HIS A 89 -21.55 0.74 3.89
N THR A 90 -20.77 1.02 4.94
CA THR A 90 -19.94 2.21 5.00
C THR A 90 -18.49 1.79 4.90
N THR A 91 -17.64 2.78 4.66
CA THR A 91 -16.21 2.56 4.54
C THR A 91 -15.50 3.53 5.46
N GLN A 92 -14.64 2.99 6.31
CA GLN A 92 -13.76 3.83 7.09
C GLN A 92 -12.65 4.33 6.18
N VAL A 93 -12.47 5.63 6.13
CA VAL A 93 -11.42 6.25 5.30
C VAL A 93 -10.24 6.55 6.20
N VAL A 94 -9.07 6.03 5.81
CA VAL A 94 -7.82 6.27 6.52
C VAL A 94 -6.92 7.06 5.59
N LEU A 95 -6.60 8.28 5.97
CA LEU A 95 -5.80 9.17 5.15
C LEU A 95 -4.46 9.39 5.82
N ASN A 96 -3.39 9.03 5.11
CA ASN A 96 -2.03 9.12 5.63
C ASN A 96 -1.90 8.47 7.01
N GLY A 97 -2.53 7.29 7.14
CA GLY A 97 -2.43 6.48 8.34
C GLY A 97 -3.38 6.86 9.47
N ARG A 98 -4.24 7.87 9.30
CA ARG A 98 -5.15 8.34 10.34
C ARG A 98 -6.59 8.22 9.88
N PRO A 99 -7.46 7.59 10.68
CA PRO A 99 -8.88 7.53 10.35
C PRO A 99 -9.47 8.95 10.29
N VAL A 100 -10.20 9.23 9.22
CA VAL A 100 -10.84 10.54 9.06
C VAL A 100 -12.36 10.44 9.03
N GLY A 101 -12.92 9.23 9.21
CA GLY A 101 -14.36 9.04 9.33
C GLY A 101 -14.84 7.93 8.45
N ASN A 102 -16.16 7.70 8.51
CA ASN A 102 -16.83 6.69 7.71
C ASN A 102 -17.60 7.39 6.59
N ARG A 103 -17.58 6.76 5.42
CA ARG A 103 -18.33 7.23 4.27
C ARG A 103 -19.11 6.06 3.68
N SER A 104 -20.28 6.31 3.14
CA SER A 104 -20.93 5.30 2.34
C SER A 104 -20.15 5.18 1.02
N ALA A 105 -20.27 4.02 0.38
CA ALA A 105 -19.60 3.84 -0.90
C ALA A 105 -20.07 4.87 -1.91
N TYR A 106 -21.37 5.20 -1.87
CA TYR A 106 -21.93 6.21 -2.76
C TYR A 106 -21.28 7.57 -2.53
N ASP A 107 -21.14 7.98 -1.27
CA ASP A 107 -20.57 9.28 -0.96
C ASP A 107 -19.11 9.36 -1.41
N TYR A 108 -18.38 8.25 -1.26
CA TYR A 108 -16.97 8.25 -1.63
C TYR A 108 -16.76 8.38 -3.13
N PHE A 109 -17.58 7.69 -3.93
CA PHE A 109 -17.40 7.64 -5.38
C PHE A 109 -18.20 8.69 -6.13
N ARG A 110 -18.87 9.58 -5.46
CA ARG A 110 -19.68 10.62 -6.06
C ARG A 110 -18.89 11.75 -6.70
#